data_80799d7b7406c8b060f588e0f360631a
#
_entry.id   80799d7b7406c8b060f588e0f360631a
#
_cell.length_a   1.000
_cell.length_b   1.000
_cell.length_c   1.000
_cell.angle_alpha   90.00
_cell.angle_beta   90.00
_cell.angle_gamma   90.00
#
_symmetry.space_group_name_H-M   'P 1'
#
loop_
_entity.id
_entity.type
_entity.pdbx_description
1 polymer ?
#
loop_
_entity_poly.entity_id
_entity_poly.type
_entity_poly.pdbx_seq_one_letter_code
_entity_poly.pdbx_strand_id
1 'polypeptide(L)'
;MNRRMKEIDRHKIEALYNAGFPVKRIAEELGFSRVAIYAELKRGLYQHRNSDWTETPKYSAYKAQRHANYQATAKGAPLKIGNDYRFVDFVTGMIKLGYSPSAILDYIKTNDLHFHTHVCRATLYAYIERGIFDGVTVKDLLRKGKLKRSKKEKPVKALPHIEHSIEKRPEEVNTRLTFGHWELDSIIGTAEKGNTILSLTERRTRMQLIIRSKDKSAASTVAILNGLERRLGKTVFRKIFKTVTCDNGPEFSDTYGLEHSPNGTERLRLYYCHPYCSSERGSNENQNGFIRRFVPKGIPISRFTSQKLRQIQDFINDYPRRLFNGDSARKMFNHELAALGLEKFSAFF
;
A
#
# COMPACT_ATOMS: atom_id res chain seq x y z
N MET A 1 28.81 31.80 17.35
CA MET A 1 28.15 30.54 16.91
C MET A 1 29.00 29.35 17.31
N ASN A 2 28.49 28.42 18.10
CA ASN A 2 29.23 27.19 18.43
C ASN A 2 29.20 26.24 17.23
N ARG A 3 30.29 26.25 16.45
CA ARG A 3 30.47 25.31 15.34
C ARG A 3 30.62 23.89 15.88
N ARG A 4 29.91 22.92 15.33
CA ARG A 4 30.06 21.48 15.66
C ARG A 4 31.38 20.96 15.08
N MET A 5 32.18 20.28 15.91
CA MET A 5 33.44 19.65 15.51
C MET A 5 33.21 18.52 14.53
N LYS A 6 33.91 18.54 13.39
CA LYS A 6 33.83 17.53 12.32
C LYS A 6 35.04 16.59 12.38
N GLU A 7 34.99 15.50 11.63
CA GLU A 7 36.08 14.52 11.55
C GLU A 7 37.42 15.15 11.11
N ILE A 8 37.37 16.06 10.13
CA ILE A 8 38.54 16.79 9.65
C ILE A 8 39.18 17.66 10.75
N ASP A 9 38.38 18.21 11.65
CA ASP A 9 38.89 19.00 12.78
C ASP A 9 39.63 18.08 13.77
N ARG A 10 39.18 16.84 13.95
CA ARG A 10 39.81 15.81 14.78
C ARG A 10 41.21 15.40 14.24
N HIS A 11 41.31 15.21 12.94
CA HIS A 11 42.62 14.93 12.32
C HIS A 11 43.59 16.10 12.47
N LYS A 12 43.14 17.35 12.40
CA LYS A 12 43.96 18.51 12.68
C LYS A 12 44.40 18.58 14.15
N ILE A 13 43.49 18.28 15.08
CA ILE A 13 43.83 18.18 16.51
C ILE A 13 44.87 17.09 16.72
N GLU A 14 44.74 15.93 16.08
CA GLU A 14 45.69 14.82 16.17
C GLU A 14 47.09 15.26 15.73
N ALA A 15 47.20 15.90 14.58
CA ALA A 15 48.47 16.37 14.04
C ALA A 15 49.13 17.40 14.97
N LEU A 16 48.40 18.41 15.42
CA LEU A 16 48.92 19.48 16.26
C LEU A 16 49.24 19.00 17.68
N TYR A 17 48.34 18.22 18.30
CA TYR A 17 48.54 17.73 19.66
C TYR A 17 49.75 16.77 19.76
N ASN A 18 49.84 15.82 18.84
CA ASN A 18 50.92 14.84 18.80
C ASN A 18 52.26 15.44 18.39
N ALA A 19 52.25 16.63 17.76
CA ALA A 19 53.45 17.45 17.51
C ALA A 19 53.86 18.36 18.70
N GLY A 20 53.11 18.26 19.83
CA GLY A 20 53.47 18.99 21.08
C GLY A 20 52.93 20.42 21.17
N PHE A 21 52.01 20.84 20.31
CA PHE A 21 51.40 22.18 20.39
C PHE A 21 50.52 22.33 21.63
N PRO A 22 50.59 23.44 22.34
CA PRO A 22 49.74 23.67 23.51
C PRO A 22 48.27 23.85 23.10
N VAL A 23 47.35 23.38 23.96
CA VAL A 23 45.89 23.41 23.70
C VAL A 23 45.36 24.81 23.37
N LYS A 24 45.99 25.86 23.94
CA LYS A 24 45.62 27.26 23.65
C LYS A 24 45.83 27.57 22.16
N ARG A 25 46.95 27.18 21.57
CA ARG A 25 47.27 27.40 20.17
C ARG A 25 46.38 26.57 19.24
N ILE A 26 46.12 25.31 19.60
CA ILE A 26 45.19 24.43 18.85
C ILE A 26 43.80 25.04 18.81
N ALA A 27 43.31 25.59 19.92
CA ALA A 27 42.01 26.21 20.02
C ALA A 27 41.88 27.46 19.13
N GLU A 28 42.93 28.32 19.16
CA GLU A 28 42.99 29.54 18.35
C GLU A 28 43.05 29.22 16.85
N GLU A 29 43.89 28.26 16.45
CA GLU A 29 44.08 27.89 15.04
C GLU A 29 42.78 27.24 14.42
N LEU A 30 42.08 26.43 15.21
CA LEU A 30 40.90 25.73 14.73
C LEU A 30 39.60 26.49 14.97
N GLY A 31 39.63 27.63 15.69
CA GLY A 31 38.46 28.45 16.00
C GLY A 31 37.48 27.78 16.98
N PHE A 32 38.00 26.98 17.92
CA PHE A 32 37.22 26.37 19.00
C PHE A 32 37.60 26.96 20.36
N SER A 33 36.71 26.84 21.34
CA SER A 33 37.05 27.17 22.70
C SER A 33 38.05 26.14 23.30
N ARG A 34 38.91 26.57 24.21
CA ARG A 34 39.83 25.67 24.94
C ARG A 34 39.08 24.53 25.64
N VAL A 35 37.90 24.83 26.19
CA VAL A 35 37.04 23.83 26.83
C VAL A 35 36.61 22.75 25.84
N ALA A 36 36.26 23.14 24.61
CA ALA A 36 35.88 22.20 23.57
C ALA A 36 37.03 21.29 23.15
N ILE A 37 38.26 21.84 23.04
CA ILE A 37 39.46 21.04 22.73
C ILE A 37 39.77 20.06 23.88
N TYR A 38 39.76 20.51 25.15
CA TYR A 38 39.94 19.59 26.28
C TYR A 38 38.91 18.47 26.33
N ALA A 39 37.64 18.80 26.08
CA ALA A 39 36.56 17.78 26.01
C ALA A 39 36.78 16.78 24.87
N GLU A 40 37.33 17.25 23.74
CA GLU A 40 37.64 16.38 22.59
C GLU A 40 38.87 15.51 22.84
N LEU A 41 39.91 16.07 23.43
CA LEU A 41 41.11 15.31 23.84
C LEU A 41 40.72 14.15 24.77
N LYS A 42 39.84 14.39 25.75
CA LYS A 42 39.34 13.36 26.66
C LYS A 42 38.71 12.17 25.94
N ARG A 43 38.15 12.37 24.73
CA ARG A 43 37.53 11.30 23.92
C ARG A 43 38.53 10.42 23.20
N GLY A 44 39.67 10.99 22.79
CA GLY A 44 40.65 10.32 21.92
C GLY A 44 42.02 10.07 22.52
N LEU A 45 42.30 10.54 23.73
CA LEU A 45 43.60 10.29 24.40
C LEU A 45 43.81 8.79 24.65
N TYR A 46 45.06 8.37 24.47
CA TYR A 46 45.55 7.04 24.81
C TYR A 46 47.05 7.10 25.18
N GLN A 47 47.53 6.12 25.94
CA GLN A 47 48.92 5.96 26.24
C GLN A 47 49.60 5.26 25.07
N HIS A 48 50.55 5.95 24.45
CA HIS A 48 51.38 5.39 23.38
C HIS A 48 52.68 4.91 23.96
N ARG A 49 53.01 3.64 23.75
CA ARG A 49 54.27 3.06 24.15
C ARG A 49 55.31 3.33 23.08
N ASN A 50 56.36 4.05 23.46
CA ASN A 50 57.50 4.37 22.59
C ASN A 50 58.45 3.16 22.47
N SER A 51 59.42 3.22 21.57
CA SER A 51 60.42 2.16 21.35
C SER A 51 61.35 1.94 22.57
N ASP A 52 61.51 2.95 23.42
CA ASP A 52 62.27 2.92 24.67
C ASP A 52 61.44 2.47 25.90
N TRP A 53 60.26 1.91 25.67
CA TRP A 53 59.29 1.44 26.67
C TRP A 53 58.68 2.55 27.55
N THR A 54 58.95 3.81 27.26
CA THR A 54 58.27 4.92 27.93
C THR A 54 56.88 5.11 27.39
N GLU A 55 55.94 5.64 28.17
CA GLU A 55 54.57 5.90 27.75
C GLU A 55 54.35 7.42 27.65
N THR A 56 53.81 7.85 26.50
CA THR A 56 53.43 9.24 26.27
C THR A 56 51.97 9.35 25.88
N PRO A 57 51.24 10.37 26.41
CA PRO A 57 49.86 10.57 26.02
C PRO A 57 49.80 11.11 24.59
N LYS A 58 49.09 10.38 23.71
CA LYS A 58 48.78 10.78 22.34
C LYS A 58 47.30 10.84 22.12
N TYR A 59 46.88 11.64 21.16
CA TYR A 59 45.48 11.74 20.75
C TYR A 59 45.30 11.03 19.41
N SER A 60 44.15 10.30 19.27
CA SER A 60 43.72 9.64 18.04
C SER A 60 42.37 10.17 17.58
N ALA A 61 42.34 10.76 16.38
CA ALA A 61 41.14 11.26 15.73
C ALA A 61 40.12 10.11 15.47
N TYR A 62 40.62 8.94 15.07
CA TYR A 62 39.79 7.75 14.86
C TYR A 62 39.07 7.30 16.14
N LYS A 63 39.80 7.19 17.26
CA LYS A 63 39.22 6.83 18.57
C LYS A 63 38.16 7.84 19.02
N ALA A 64 38.47 9.14 18.86
CA ALA A 64 37.59 10.23 19.22
C ALA A 64 36.35 10.27 18.32
N GLN A 65 36.47 10.03 17.01
CA GLN A 65 35.37 9.95 16.06
C GLN A 65 34.44 8.77 16.38
N ARG A 66 35.02 7.60 16.63
CA ARG A 66 34.26 6.40 17.03
C ARG A 66 33.46 6.64 18.32
N HIS A 67 34.08 7.28 19.33
CA HIS A 67 33.39 7.64 20.57
C HIS A 67 32.28 8.67 20.32
N ALA A 68 32.55 9.70 19.48
CA ALA A 68 31.51 10.70 19.12
C ALA A 68 30.33 10.07 18.37
N ASN A 69 30.59 9.15 17.45
CA ASN A 69 29.54 8.40 16.75
C ASN A 69 28.73 7.54 17.72
N TYR A 70 29.37 6.82 18.62
CA TYR A 70 28.71 6.04 19.66
C TYR A 70 27.81 6.93 20.53
N GLN A 71 28.30 8.06 21.01
CA GLN A 71 27.50 9.01 21.79
C GLN A 71 26.36 9.64 20.98
N ALA A 72 26.52 9.82 19.68
CA ALA A 72 25.45 10.33 18.81
C ALA A 72 24.35 9.29 18.61
N THR A 73 24.71 8.01 18.51
CA THR A 73 23.73 6.91 18.41
C THR A 73 23.03 6.62 19.74
N ALA A 74 23.73 6.83 20.87
CA ALA A 74 23.15 6.69 22.21
C ALA A 74 22.19 7.83 22.61
N LYS A 75 22.17 8.94 21.87
CA LYS A 75 21.31 10.11 22.10
C LYS A 75 19.99 9.99 21.33
N GLY A 76 19.20 8.98 21.57
CA GLY A 76 17.90 8.85 20.97
C GLY A 76 16.89 8.37 22.02
N ALA A 77 15.63 8.77 21.89
CA ALA A 77 14.58 8.08 22.64
C ALA A 77 14.62 6.59 22.28
N PRO A 78 14.46 5.69 23.24
CA PRO A 78 14.40 4.26 22.98
C PRO A 78 13.26 3.97 21.99
N LEU A 79 13.39 2.90 21.21
CA LEU A 79 12.34 2.49 20.29
C LEU A 79 11.06 2.22 21.10
N LYS A 80 9.93 2.77 20.63
CA LYS A 80 8.64 2.57 21.30
C LYS A 80 8.20 1.10 21.37
N ILE A 81 8.80 0.25 20.54
CA ILE A 81 8.56 -1.21 20.54
C ILE A 81 9.12 -1.86 21.82
N GLY A 82 10.24 -1.31 22.38
CA GLY A 82 10.88 -1.94 23.55
C GLY A 82 11.14 -3.43 23.33
N ASN A 83 10.67 -4.24 24.28
CA ASN A 83 10.77 -5.71 24.25
C ASN A 83 9.41 -6.36 23.94
N ASP A 84 8.49 -5.69 23.28
CA ASP A 84 7.17 -6.24 22.92
C ASP A 84 7.27 -7.16 21.68
N TYR A 85 7.82 -8.36 21.90
CA TYR A 85 7.96 -9.39 20.87
C TYR A 85 6.60 -9.79 20.27
N ARG A 86 5.52 -9.81 21.06
CA ARG A 86 4.17 -10.12 20.57
C ARG A 86 3.71 -9.14 19.50
N PHE A 87 3.96 -7.86 19.70
CA PHE A 87 3.66 -6.83 18.70
C PHE A 87 4.52 -7.00 17.45
N VAL A 88 5.83 -7.28 17.62
CA VAL A 88 6.76 -7.48 16.50
C VAL A 88 6.34 -8.67 15.65
N ASP A 89 6.06 -9.80 16.26
CA ASP A 89 5.63 -11.04 15.57
C ASP A 89 4.31 -10.84 14.86
N PHE A 90 3.34 -10.21 15.52
CA PHE A 90 2.05 -9.89 14.93
C PHE A 90 2.20 -9.01 13.69
N VAL A 91 2.91 -7.88 13.80
CA VAL A 91 3.14 -6.96 12.68
C VAL A 91 3.89 -7.64 11.54
N THR A 92 4.94 -8.40 11.84
CA THR A 92 5.72 -9.16 10.86
C THR A 92 4.84 -10.16 10.11
N GLY A 93 4.04 -10.93 10.82
CA GLY A 93 3.10 -11.89 10.25
C GLY A 93 2.07 -11.22 9.33
N MET A 94 1.47 -10.15 9.79
CA MET A 94 0.46 -9.40 9.02
C MET A 94 1.05 -8.77 7.74
N ILE A 95 2.28 -8.25 7.79
CA ILE A 95 2.96 -7.72 6.59
C ILE A 95 3.23 -8.85 5.59
N LYS A 96 3.69 -10.01 6.05
CA LYS A 96 3.92 -11.20 5.19
C LYS A 96 2.62 -11.70 4.55
N LEU A 97 1.50 -11.61 5.26
CA LEU A 97 0.15 -11.87 4.71
C LEU A 97 -0.31 -10.80 3.72
N GLY A 98 0.38 -9.66 3.64
CA GLY A 98 0.09 -8.61 2.67
C GLY A 98 -0.67 -7.41 3.22
N TYR A 99 -0.79 -7.26 4.53
CA TYR A 99 -1.38 -6.07 5.14
C TYR A 99 -0.41 -4.88 5.12
N SER A 100 -0.94 -3.68 4.90
CA SER A 100 -0.14 -2.47 5.05
C SER A 100 -0.04 -2.07 6.53
N PRO A 101 1.01 -1.32 6.93
CA PRO A 101 1.12 -0.80 8.30
C PRO A 101 -0.13 -0.06 8.78
N SER A 102 -0.80 0.69 7.90
CA SER A 102 -2.06 1.36 8.23
C SER A 102 -3.17 0.36 8.53
N ALA A 103 -3.34 -0.66 7.67
CA ALA A 103 -4.38 -1.67 7.85
C ALA A 103 -4.13 -2.53 9.09
N ILE A 104 -2.87 -2.77 9.47
CA ILE A 104 -2.51 -3.49 10.70
C ILE A 104 -2.98 -2.71 11.94
N LEU A 105 -2.71 -1.39 11.98
CA LEU A 105 -3.15 -0.56 13.10
C LEU A 105 -4.68 -0.43 13.15
N ASP A 106 -5.34 -0.31 12.00
CA ASP A 106 -6.80 -0.32 11.92
C ASP A 106 -7.36 -1.68 12.36
N TYR A 107 -6.73 -2.80 11.97
CA TYR A 107 -7.11 -4.16 12.39
C TYR A 107 -6.98 -4.35 13.91
N ILE A 108 -5.87 -3.90 14.50
CA ILE A 108 -5.65 -3.93 15.96
C ILE A 108 -6.79 -3.20 16.68
N LYS A 109 -7.13 -2.00 16.20
CA LYS A 109 -8.19 -1.17 16.78
C LYS A 109 -9.57 -1.80 16.64
N THR A 110 -9.91 -2.30 15.45
CA THR A 110 -11.25 -2.85 15.16
C THR A 110 -11.51 -4.17 15.88
N ASN A 111 -10.45 -4.96 16.13
CA ASN A 111 -10.56 -6.24 16.84
C ASN A 111 -10.19 -6.15 18.32
N ASP A 112 -10.04 -4.94 18.85
CA ASP A 112 -9.71 -4.68 20.26
C ASP A 112 -8.49 -5.47 20.75
N LEU A 113 -7.44 -5.55 19.93
CA LEU A 113 -6.22 -6.26 20.29
C LEU A 113 -5.31 -5.36 21.14
N HIS A 114 -4.85 -5.88 22.26
CA HIS A 114 -4.02 -5.14 23.20
C HIS A 114 -2.55 -5.57 23.11
N PHE A 115 -1.67 -4.58 22.90
CA PHE A 115 -0.22 -4.69 22.95
C PHE A 115 0.37 -3.61 23.87
N HIS A 116 1.54 -3.85 24.44
CA HIS A 116 2.25 -2.83 25.21
C HIS A 116 2.74 -1.67 24.30
N THR A 117 2.96 -1.98 23.02
CA THR A 117 3.45 -1.01 22.04
C THR A 117 2.30 -0.21 21.43
N HIS A 118 2.39 1.12 21.57
CA HIS A 118 1.49 2.04 20.89
C HIS A 118 2.28 2.94 19.94
N VAL A 119 2.16 2.70 18.65
CA VAL A 119 2.85 3.45 17.60
C VAL A 119 1.86 4.02 16.60
N CYS A 120 2.14 5.21 16.09
CA CYS A 120 1.38 5.76 14.97
C CYS A 120 1.85 5.16 13.64
N ARG A 121 1.04 5.35 12.60
CA ARG A 121 1.33 4.87 11.25
C ARG A 121 2.70 5.29 10.74
N ALA A 122 3.07 6.57 10.89
CA ALA A 122 4.34 7.10 10.44
C ALA A 122 5.53 6.39 11.11
N THR A 123 5.43 6.15 12.42
CA THR A 123 6.45 5.41 13.19
C THR A 123 6.60 3.97 12.67
N LEU A 124 5.49 3.29 12.38
CA LEU A 124 5.53 1.91 11.90
C LEU A 124 6.18 1.82 10.51
N TYR A 125 5.87 2.75 9.60
CA TYR A 125 6.58 2.84 8.31
C TYR A 125 8.08 3.12 8.48
N ALA A 126 8.45 4.08 9.34
CA ALA A 126 9.84 4.39 9.62
C ALA A 126 10.62 3.20 10.22
N TYR A 127 9.98 2.39 11.05
CA TYR A 127 10.59 1.20 11.61
C TYR A 127 10.84 0.12 10.55
N ILE A 128 9.94 -0.05 9.57
CA ILE A 128 10.13 -0.96 8.43
C ILE A 128 11.29 -0.47 7.55
N GLU A 129 11.36 0.85 7.26
CA GLU A 129 12.45 1.44 6.49
C GLU A 129 13.81 1.27 7.16
N ARG A 130 13.85 1.31 8.50
CA ARG A 130 15.06 1.09 9.30
C ARG A 130 15.43 -0.38 9.48
N GLY A 131 14.60 -1.31 9.00
CA GLY A 131 14.84 -2.75 9.17
C GLY A 131 14.69 -3.25 10.61
N ILE A 132 13.82 -2.63 11.41
CA ILE A 132 13.57 -3.03 12.80
C ILE A 132 12.84 -4.38 12.87
N PHE A 133 12.04 -4.71 11.85
CA PHE A 133 11.32 -5.98 11.76
C PHE A 133 12.13 -6.96 10.93
N ASP A 134 12.57 -8.06 11.54
CA ASP A 134 13.36 -9.08 10.86
C ASP A 134 12.56 -9.73 9.72
N GLY A 135 13.22 -9.91 8.57
CA GLY A 135 12.62 -10.50 7.38
C GLY A 135 11.49 -9.68 6.74
N VAL A 136 11.36 -8.37 7.09
CA VAL A 136 10.40 -7.43 6.49
C VAL A 136 11.13 -6.23 5.92
N THR A 137 10.82 -5.88 4.69
CA THR A 137 11.42 -4.75 3.96
C THR A 137 10.35 -3.89 3.30
N VAL A 138 10.73 -2.71 2.81
CA VAL A 138 9.84 -1.84 2.02
C VAL A 138 9.29 -2.55 0.76
N LYS A 139 9.99 -3.59 0.26
CA LYS A 139 9.54 -4.37 -0.91
C LYS A 139 8.29 -5.22 -0.62
N ASP A 140 8.05 -5.54 0.65
CA ASP A 140 6.88 -6.31 1.09
C ASP A 140 5.63 -5.44 1.20
N LEU A 141 5.79 -4.11 1.16
CA LEU A 141 4.69 -3.16 1.21
C LEU A 141 3.97 -3.02 -0.14
N LEU A 142 2.72 -2.58 -0.11
CA LEU A 142 1.83 -2.42 -1.27
C LEU A 142 2.47 -1.71 -2.46
N ARG A 143 3.17 -0.61 -2.22
CA ARG A 143 3.79 0.21 -3.27
C ARG A 143 5.25 -0.13 -3.55
N LYS A 144 5.83 -1.10 -2.83
CA LYS A 144 7.23 -1.53 -2.97
C LYS A 144 8.24 -0.38 -3.08
N GLY A 145 7.98 0.73 -2.36
CA GLY A 145 8.81 1.94 -2.43
C GLY A 145 8.73 2.76 -3.73
N LYS A 146 7.88 2.37 -4.69
CA LYS A 146 7.76 3.09 -5.98
C LYS A 146 6.76 4.24 -5.88
N LEU A 147 7.20 5.46 -6.18
CA LEU A 147 6.32 6.61 -6.38
C LEU A 147 5.58 6.46 -7.73
N LYS A 148 4.27 6.77 -7.73
CA LYS A 148 3.53 6.89 -9.00
C LYS A 148 4.12 8.05 -9.80
N ARG A 149 4.60 7.80 -11.01
CA ARG A 149 4.88 8.88 -11.98
C ARG A 149 3.55 9.50 -12.42
N SER A 150 3.47 10.82 -12.49
CA SER A 150 2.32 11.51 -13.06
C SER A 150 2.15 11.07 -14.52
N LYS A 151 0.95 10.64 -14.90
CA LYS A 151 0.62 10.37 -16.30
C LYS A 151 0.29 11.70 -16.97
N LYS A 152 0.90 11.98 -18.12
CA LYS A 152 0.43 13.06 -19.02
C LYS A 152 -0.98 12.71 -19.49
N GLU A 153 -1.89 13.65 -19.40
CA GLU A 153 -3.24 13.50 -19.95
C GLU A 153 -3.16 13.30 -21.46
N LYS A 154 -3.87 12.28 -21.95
CA LYS A 154 -3.99 12.01 -23.37
C LYS A 154 -5.28 12.69 -23.88
N PRO A 155 -5.31 13.19 -25.13
CA PRO A 155 -6.51 13.79 -25.69
C PRO A 155 -7.67 12.78 -25.70
N VAL A 156 -8.84 13.27 -25.28
CA VAL A 156 -10.07 12.48 -25.24
C VAL A 156 -10.52 12.21 -26.68
N LYS A 157 -10.71 10.95 -27.05
CA LYS A 157 -11.30 10.55 -28.33
C LYS A 157 -12.84 10.52 -28.21
N ALA A 158 -13.54 10.73 -29.33
CA ALA A 158 -15.00 10.63 -29.40
C ALA A 158 -15.51 9.28 -28.86
N LEU A 159 -16.66 9.33 -28.18
CA LEU A 159 -17.29 8.15 -27.58
C LEU A 159 -17.98 7.29 -28.66
N PRO A 160 -17.70 5.99 -28.75
CA PRO A 160 -18.37 5.12 -29.71
C PRO A 160 -19.82 4.81 -29.35
N HIS A 161 -20.25 5.03 -28.08
CA HIS A 161 -21.60 4.71 -27.57
C HIS A 161 -22.26 5.95 -26.97
N ILE A 162 -22.82 6.83 -27.82
CA ILE A 162 -23.42 8.11 -27.40
C ILE A 162 -24.58 7.93 -26.40
N GLU A 163 -25.43 6.91 -26.60
CA GLU A 163 -26.59 6.68 -25.74
C GLU A 163 -26.21 6.16 -24.35
N HIS A 164 -25.09 5.47 -24.22
CA HIS A 164 -24.56 4.88 -22.98
C HIS A 164 -23.32 5.62 -22.46
N SER A 165 -23.15 6.91 -22.88
CA SER A 165 -22.05 7.73 -22.41
C SER A 165 -22.12 7.92 -20.89
N ILE A 166 -20.95 7.92 -20.25
CA ILE A 166 -20.81 8.23 -18.82
C ILE A 166 -21.41 9.62 -18.49
N GLU A 167 -21.48 10.52 -19.43
CA GLU A 167 -22.11 11.84 -19.26
C GLU A 167 -23.60 11.75 -18.94
N LYS A 168 -24.29 10.70 -19.42
CA LYS A 168 -25.70 10.42 -19.12
C LYS A 168 -25.90 9.66 -17.80
N ARG A 169 -24.81 9.32 -17.12
CA ARG A 169 -24.89 8.62 -15.84
C ARG A 169 -25.41 9.56 -14.75
N PRO A 170 -26.42 9.16 -13.94
CA PRO A 170 -26.94 9.98 -12.86
C PRO A 170 -25.84 10.48 -11.93
N GLU A 171 -25.92 11.72 -11.48
CA GLU A 171 -24.90 12.33 -10.63
C GLU A 171 -24.77 11.62 -9.28
N GLU A 172 -25.86 11.06 -8.75
CA GLU A 172 -25.84 10.26 -7.53
C GLU A 172 -24.83 9.10 -7.57
N VAL A 173 -24.58 8.54 -8.77
CA VAL A 173 -23.57 7.50 -8.97
C VAL A 173 -22.16 8.06 -8.76
N ASN A 174 -21.94 9.35 -9.09
CA ASN A 174 -20.65 10.01 -8.96
C ASN A 174 -20.31 10.27 -7.50
N THR A 175 -21.28 10.59 -6.67
CA THR A 175 -21.09 10.85 -5.22
C THR A 175 -20.62 9.62 -4.45
N ARG A 176 -20.90 8.40 -4.96
CA ARG A 176 -20.61 7.11 -4.30
C ARG A 176 -21.32 6.95 -2.96
N LEU A 177 -22.43 7.64 -2.76
CA LEU A 177 -23.24 7.56 -1.54
C LEU A 177 -24.36 6.54 -1.66
N THR A 178 -24.75 6.18 -2.87
CA THR A 178 -25.80 5.20 -3.16
C THR A 178 -25.22 3.82 -3.46
N PHE A 179 -25.94 2.78 -3.05
CA PHE A 179 -25.58 1.39 -3.23
C PHE A 179 -26.13 0.83 -4.56
N GLY A 180 -25.39 -0.12 -5.13
CA GLY A 180 -25.81 -0.89 -6.31
C GLY A 180 -25.18 -0.38 -7.62
N HIS A 181 -24.16 0.44 -7.55
CA HIS A 181 -23.45 0.98 -8.71
C HIS A 181 -22.06 0.35 -8.84
N TRP A 182 -21.85 -0.39 -9.93
CA TRP A 182 -20.67 -1.22 -10.11
C TRP A 182 -19.74 -0.68 -11.20
N GLU A 183 -18.46 -0.90 -11.04
CA GLU A 183 -17.45 -0.71 -12.07
C GLU A 183 -17.00 -2.10 -12.55
N LEU A 184 -17.02 -2.31 -13.87
CA LEU A 184 -16.66 -3.57 -14.51
C LEU A 184 -15.35 -3.42 -15.28
N ASP A 185 -14.45 -4.39 -15.16
CA ASP A 185 -13.17 -4.41 -15.85
C ASP A 185 -12.71 -5.85 -16.11
N SER A 186 -11.76 -6.00 -17.03
CA SER A 186 -11.14 -7.29 -17.31
C SER A 186 -9.66 -7.31 -16.96
N ILE A 187 -9.21 -8.35 -16.29
CA ILE A 187 -7.82 -8.56 -15.90
C ILE A 187 -7.24 -9.68 -16.73
N ILE A 188 -6.28 -9.33 -17.59
CA ILE A 188 -5.58 -10.26 -18.48
C ILE A 188 -4.26 -10.68 -17.83
N GLY A 189 -3.89 -11.95 -17.90
CA GLY A 189 -2.61 -12.49 -17.46
C GLY A 189 -1.49 -12.27 -18.48
N THR A 190 -1.33 -13.25 -19.36
CA THR A 190 -0.45 -13.20 -20.53
C THR A 190 -1.20 -12.72 -21.76
N ALA A 191 -0.47 -12.42 -22.86
CA ALA A 191 -1.08 -12.08 -24.15
C ALA A 191 -1.71 -13.29 -24.86
N GLU A 192 -1.58 -14.51 -24.31
CA GLU A 192 -2.15 -15.72 -24.89
C GLU A 192 -3.68 -15.68 -24.85
N LYS A 193 -4.30 -16.20 -25.91
CA LYS A 193 -5.76 -16.43 -25.99
C LYS A 193 -6.17 -17.39 -24.86
N GLY A 194 -7.12 -16.99 -24.02
CA GLY A 194 -7.57 -17.86 -22.95
C GLY A 194 -8.21 -17.12 -21.79
N ASN A 195 -8.21 -17.78 -20.64
CA ASN A 195 -8.89 -17.29 -19.45
C ASN A 195 -8.50 -15.88 -19.05
N THR A 196 -9.51 -15.08 -18.71
CA THR A 196 -9.39 -13.76 -18.12
C THR A 196 -10.10 -13.72 -16.76
N ILE A 197 -9.97 -12.64 -16.04
CA ILE A 197 -10.75 -12.37 -14.84
C ILE A 197 -11.66 -11.19 -15.14
N LEU A 198 -12.95 -11.39 -14.89
CA LEU A 198 -13.91 -10.30 -14.82
C LEU A 198 -13.94 -9.78 -13.38
N SER A 199 -13.70 -8.49 -13.22
CA SER A 199 -13.59 -7.78 -11.95
C SER A 199 -14.75 -6.81 -11.83
N LEU A 200 -15.64 -6.99 -10.85
CA LEU A 200 -16.72 -6.06 -10.55
C LEU A 200 -16.46 -5.43 -9.19
N THR A 201 -16.48 -4.10 -9.14
CA THR A 201 -16.26 -3.32 -7.90
C THR A 201 -17.51 -2.50 -7.61
N GLU A 202 -18.15 -2.72 -6.46
CA GLU A 202 -19.22 -1.85 -5.99
C GLU A 202 -18.64 -0.52 -5.49
N ARG A 203 -19.24 0.60 -5.96
CA ARG A 203 -18.63 1.93 -5.82
C ARG A 203 -18.68 2.50 -4.41
N ARG A 204 -19.73 2.22 -3.64
CA ARG A 204 -19.92 2.72 -2.27
C ARG A 204 -19.14 1.88 -1.26
N THR A 205 -19.37 0.58 -1.25
CA THR A 205 -18.83 -0.35 -0.26
C THR A 205 -17.44 -0.86 -0.59
N ARG A 206 -16.99 -0.68 -1.85
CA ARG A 206 -15.73 -1.24 -2.38
C ARG A 206 -15.72 -2.77 -2.42
N MET A 207 -16.90 -3.40 -2.35
CA MET A 207 -17.05 -4.84 -2.50
C MET A 207 -16.53 -5.27 -3.87
N GLN A 208 -15.75 -6.34 -3.88
CA GLN A 208 -15.09 -6.88 -5.06
C GLN A 208 -15.62 -8.26 -5.39
N LEU A 209 -16.01 -8.48 -6.65
CA LEU A 209 -16.24 -9.81 -7.21
C LEU A 209 -15.13 -10.12 -8.21
N ILE A 210 -14.57 -11.31 -8.13
CA ILE A 210 -13.49 -11.80 -8.99
C ILE A 210 -13.96 -13.09 -9.63
N ILE A 211 -14.32 -13.02 -10.89
CA ILE A 211 -14.92 -14.15 -11.59
C ILE A 211 -14.04 -14.56 -12.77
N ARG A 212 -13.68 -15.84 -12.84
CA ARG A 212 -12.93 -16.37 -13.97
C ARG A 212 -13.82 -16.41 -15.20
N SER A 213 -13.36 -15.79 -16.29
CA SER A 213 -13.97 -15.86 -17.60
C SER A 213 -13.23 -16.87 -18.48
N LYS A 214 -13.96 -17.55 -19.34
CA LYS A 214 -13.40 -18.51 -20.32
C LYS A 214 -12.46 -17.82 -21.29
N ASP A 215 -12.83 -16.64 -21.72
CA ASP A 215 -12.08 -15.81 -22.65
C ASP A 215 -12.40 -14.33 -22.47
N LYS A 216 -11.88 -13.47 -23.35
CA LYS A 216 -12.14 -12.02 -23.37
C LYS A 216 -13.22 -11.66 -24.41
N SER A 217 -14.30 -12.43 -24.52
CA SER A 217 -15.41 -12.15 -25.44
C SER A 217 -16.58 -11.48 -24.72
N ALA A 218 -17.40 -10.73 -25.50
CA ALA A 218 -18.64 -10.16 -24.99
C ALA A 218 -19.61 -11.26 -24.54
N ALA A 219 -19.71 -12.35 -25.29
CA ALA A 219 -20.55 -13.50 -24.95
C ALA A 219 -20.18 -14.11 -23.59
N SER A 220 -18.88 -14.23 -23.28
CA SER A 220 -18.43 -14.72 -21.97
C SER A 220 -18.79 -13.77 -20.83
N THR A 221 -18.71 -12.46 -21.05
CA THR A 221 -19.12 -11.45 -20.07
C THR A 221 -20.62 -11.51 -19.80
N VAL A 222 -21.44 -11.57 -20.85
CA VAL A 222 -22.91 -11.73 -20.75
C VAL A 222 -23.27 -13.03 -20.02
N ALA A 223 -22.60 -14.14 -20.35
CA ALA A 223 -22.84 -15.43 -19.70
C ALA A 223 -22.56 -15.38 -18.17
N ILE A 224 -21.53 -14.64 -17.76
CA ILE A 224 -21.22 -14.44 -16.33
C ILE A 224 -22.35 -13.66 -15.63
N LEU A 225 -22.83 -12.56 -16.22
CA LEU A 225 -23.94 -11.78 -15.65
C LEU A 225 -25.24 -12.60 -15.60
N ASN A 226 -25.54 -13.39 -16.65
CA ASN A 226 -26.66 -14.32 -16.66
C ASN A 226 -26.53 -15.37 -15.52
N GLY A 227 -25.33 -15.86 -15.27
CA GLY A 227 -25.03 -16.76 -14.16
C GLY A 227 -25.28 -16.15 -12.80
N LEU A 228 -24.85 -14.90 -12.59
CA LEU A 228 -25.10 -14.14 -11.36
C LEU A 228 -26.59 -13.89 -11.14
N GLU A 229 -27.31 -13.44 -12.19
CA GLU A 229 -28.73 -13.18 -12.12
C GLU A 229 -29.53 -14.47 -11.82
N ARG A 230 -29.21 -15.59 -12.46
CA ARG A 230 -29.85 -16.88 -12.21
C ARG A 230 -29.68 -17.35 -10.76
N ARG A 231 -28.51 -17.14 -10.17
CA ARG A 231 -28.20 -17.55 -8.78
C ARG A 231 -28.88 -16.67 -7.73
N LEU A 232 -28.93 -15.36 -7.98
CA LEU A 232 -29.56 -14.39 -7.07
C LEU A 232 -31.07 -14.31 -7.24
N GLY A 233 -31.57 -14.61 -8.42
CA GLY A 233 -32.92 -14.31 -8.85
C GLY A 233 -33.06 -12.86 -9.34
N LYS A 234 -33.95 -12.64 -10.34
CA LYS A 234 -34.10 -11.34 -11.02
C LYS A 234 -34.33 -10.15 -10.09
N THR A 235 -35.26 -10.33 -9.13
CA THR A 235 -35.63 -9.25 -8.20
C THR A 235 -34.44 -8.82 -7.32
N VAL A 236 -33.70 -9.78 -6.80
CA VAL A 236 -32.53 -9.52 -5.95
C VAL A 236 -31.40 -8.92 -6.77
N PHE A 237 -31.13 -9.49 -7.96
CA PHE A 237 -30.11 -8.98 -8.87
C PHE A 237 -30.31 -7.49 -9.16
N ARG A 238 -31.51 -7.05 -9.53
CA ARG A 238 -31.82 -5.63 -9.82
C ARG A 238 -31.63 -4.70 -8.62
N LYS A 239 -31.87 -5.18 -7.41
CA LYS A 239 -31.65 -4.38 -6.19
C LYS A 239 -30.17 -4.17 -5.93
N ILE A 240 -29.31 -5.16 -6.28
CA ILE A 240 -27.87 -5.15 -6.02
C ILE A 240 -27.09 -4.56 -7.21
N PHE A 241 -27.53 -4.80 -8.46
CA PHE A 241 -26.87 -4.33 -9.67
C PHE A 241 -27.78 -3.33 -10.41
N LYS A 242 -27.75 -2.06 -9.99
CA LYS A 242 -28.55 -0.99 -10.61
C LYS A 242 -27.89 -0.46 -11.87
N THR A 243 -26.60 -0.11 -11.76
CA THR A 243 -25.83 0.37 -12.90
C THR A 243 -24.45 -0.29 -12.95
N VAL A 244 -23.93 -0.42 -14.15
CA VAL A 244 -22.57 -0.88 -14.40
C VAL A 244 -21.85 0.15 -15.25
N THR A 245 -20.61 0.51 -14.89
CA THR A 245 -19.75 1.38 -15.69
C THR A 245 -18.52 0.58 -16.14
N CYS A 246 -18.25 0.56 -17.44
CA CYS A 246 -17.10 -0.15 -18.03
C CYS A 246 -16.30 0.75 -18.98
N ASP A 247 -15.17 0.25 -19.50
CA ASP A 247 -14.48 0.89 -20.63
C ASP A 247 -15.08 0.41 -21.98
N ASN A 248 -14.48 0.92 -23.06
CA ASN A 248 -14.87 0.56 -24.42
C ASN A 248 -14.15 -0.72 -24.91
N GLY A 249 -13.88 -1.67 -24.01
CA GLY A 249 -13.27 -2.95 -24.36
C GLY A 249 -14.19 -3.81 -25.21
N PRO A 250 -13.67 -4.64 -26.15
CA PRO A 250 -14.50 -5.51 -27.00
C PRO A 250 -15.31 -6.52 -26.18
N GLU A 251 -14.88 -6.87 -24.98
CA GLU A 251 -15.58 -7.73 -24.02
C GLU A 251 -16.85 -7.11 -23.45
N PHE A 252 -17.07 -5.82 -23.65
CA PHE A 252 -18.24 -5.07 -23.20
C PHE A 252 -19.07 -4.51 -24.35
N SER A 253 -18.83 -4.97 -25.59
CA SER A 253 -19.48 -4.44 -26.80
C SER A 253 -20.95 -4.86 -26.96
N ASP A 254 -21.36 -5.96 -26.32
CA ASP A 254 -22.77 -6.42 -26.34
C ASP A 254 -23.59 -5.69 -25.28
N THR A 255 -23.91 -4.44 -25.54
CA THR A 255 -24.70 -3.57 -24.64
C THR A 255 -26.04 -4.19 -24.30
N TYR A 256 -26.77 -4.72 -25.32
CA TYR A 256 -28.09 -5.32 -25.12
C TYR A 256 -28.01 -6.55 -24.20
N GLY A 257 -27.08 -7.47 -24.49
CA GLY A 257 -26.89 -8.66 -23.67
C GLY A 257 -26.43 -8.36 -22.25
N LEU A 258 -25.71 -7.24 -22.02
CA LEU A 258 -25.33 -6.80 -20.67
C LEU A 258 -26.48 -6.16 -19.90
N GLU A 259 -27.33 -5.36 -20.56
CA GLU A 259 -28.48 -4.68 -19.94
C GLU A 259 -29.69 -5.56 -19.75
N HIS A 260 -29.85 -6.60 -20.55
CA HIS A 260 -31.07 -7.42 -20.56
C HIS A 260 -30.82 -8.87 -20.11
N SER A 261 -31.78 -9.42 -19.42
CA SER A 261 -31.85 -10.84 -19.09
C SER A 261 -32.12 -11.67 -20.36
N PRO A 262 -31.86 -12.99 -20.38
CA PRO A 262 -32.12 -13.84 -21.53
C PRO A 262 -33.60 -13.83 -22.03
N ASN A 263 -34.54 -13.40 -21.21
CA ASN A 263 -35.95 -13.23 -21.57
C ASN A 263 -36.30 -11.81 -22.07
N GLY A 264 -35.31 -10.96 -22.34
CA GLY A 264 -35.52 -9.60 -22.85
C GLY A 264 -35.90 -8.55 -21.82
N THR A 265 -35.99 -8.90 -20.51
CA THR A 265 -36.29 -7.91 -19.46
C THR A 265 -35.01 -7.12 -19.05
N GLU A 266 -35.08 -5.81 -18.97
CA GLU A 266 -34.01 -4.97 -18.48
C GLU A 266 -33.60 -5.38 -17.05
N ARG A 267 -32.31 -5.53 -16.79
CA ARG A 267 -31.77 -5.97 -15.50
C ARG A 267 -30.88 -4.94 -14.82
N LEU A 268 -30.20 -4.11 -15.59
CA LEU A 268 -29.29 -3.03 -15.10
C LEU A 268 -29.11 -2.00 -16.22
N ARG A 269 -28.55 -0.84 -15.88
CA ARG A 269 -28.17 0.19 -16.85
C ARG A 269 -26.65 0.25 -17.02
N LEU A 270 -26.18 0.26 -18.26
CA LEU A 270 -24.75 0.28 -18.61
C LEU A 270 -24.28 1.70 -18.99
N TYR A 271 -23.06 2.05 -18.59
CA TYR A 271 -22.41 3.30 -18.99
C TYR A 271 -20.96 3.04 -19.42
N TYR A 272 -20.52 3.69 -20.49
CA TYR A 272 -19.15 3.61 -20.99
C TYR A 272 -18.38 4.87 -20.64
N CYS A 273 -17.17 4.66 -20.10
CA CYS A 273 -16.22 5.71 -19.82
C CYS A 273 -15.65 6.35 -21.08
N HIS A 274 -15.15 7.58 -20.96
CA HIS A 274 -14.37 8.17 -22.02
C HIS A 274 -13.12 7.33 -22.32
N PRO A 275 -12.74 7.20 -23.59
CA PRO A 275 -11.51 6.51 -23.96
C PRO A 275 -10.30 7.13 -23.25
N TYR A 276 -9.47 6.28 -22.65
CA TYR A 276 -8.27 6.65 -21.90
C TYR A 276 -8.47 7.42 -20.57
N CYS A 277 -9.69 7.65 -20.13
CA CYS A 277 -10.02 8.33 -18.87
C CYS A 277 -10.15 7.32 -17.71
N SER A 278 -9.04 6.77 -17.22
CA SER A 278 -9.04 5.79 -16.12
C SER A 278 -9.53 6.38 -14.78
N SER A 279 -9.49 7.71 -14.60
CA SER A 279 -9.96 8.42 -13.41
C SER A 279 -11.46 8.24 -13.16
N GLU A 280 -12.26 8.05 -14.21
CA GLU A 280 -13.70 7.82 -14.14
C GLU A 280 -14.06 6.48 -13.47
N ARG A 281 -13.10 5.53 -13.45
CA ARG A 281 -13.16 4.22 -12.78
C ARG A 281 -12.13 4.09 -11.66
N GLY A 282 -11.92 5.15 -10.90
CA GLY A 282 -10.88 5.20 -9.86
C GLY A 282 -11.03 4.13 -8.77
N SER A 283 -12.24 3.60 -8.53
CA SER A 283 -12.44 2.48 -7.60
C SER A 283 -11.82 1.21 -8.16
N ASN A 284 -12.05 0.92 -9.42
CA ASN A 284 -11.52 -0.26 -10.11
C ASN A 284 -9.99 -0.23 -10.21
N GLU A 285 -9.39 0.93 -10.52
CA GLU A 285 -7.92 1.02 -10.62
C GLU A 285 -7.24 0.64 -9.30
N ASN A 286 -7.78 1.10 -8.18
CA ASN A 286 -7.29 0.74 -6.87
C ASN A 286 -7.49 -0.74 -6.55
N GLN A 287 -8.66 -1.31 -6.85
CA GLN A 287 -8.97 -2.72 -6.59
C GLN A 287 -8.15 -3.65 -7.49
N ASN A 288 -8.00 -3.30 -8.76
CA ASN A 288 -7.12 -4.04 -9.67
C ASN A 288 -5.67 -4.05 -9.19
N GLY A 289 -5.22 -2.98 -8.53
CA GLY A 289 -3.94 -2.93 -7.84
C GLY A 289 -3.81 -3.98 -6.72
N PHE A 290 -4.89 -4.24 -5.97
CA PHE A 290 -4.94 -5.32 -4.99
C PHE A 290 -4.90 -6.70 -5.65
N ILE A 291 -5.75 -6.94 -6.67
CA ILE A 291 -5.77 -8.22 -7.40
C ILE A 291 -4.39 -8.51 -8.00
N ARG A 292 -3.73 -7.51 -8.57
CA ARG A 292 -2.41 -7.63 -9.20
C ARG A 292 -1.26 -7.99 -8.26
N ARG A 293 -1.45 -7.91 -6.96
CA ARG A 293 -0.48 -8.44 -5.98
C ARG A 293 -0.46 -9.96 -5.98
N PHE A 294 -1.61 -10.57 -6.16
CA PHE A 294 -1.80 -12.02 -6.14
C PHE A 294 -1.77 -12.62 -7.54
N VAL A 295 -2.20 -11.82 -8.53
CA VAL A 295 -2.24 -12.19 -9.96
C VAL A 295 -1.36 -11.21 -10.74
N PRO A 296 -0.02 -11.37 -10.71
CA PRO A 296 0.91 -10.47 -11.41
C PRO A 296 0.70 -10.48 -12.94
N LYS A 297 1.07 -9.39 -13.60
CA LYS A 297 1.12 -9.35 -15.08
C LYS A 297 2.12 -10.37 -15.59
N GLY A 298 1.80 -11.00 -16.74
CA GLY A 298 2.69 -11.99 -17.36
C GLY A 298 2.52 -13.41 -16.82
N ILE A 299 1.61 -13.66 -15.88
CA ILE A 299 1.27 -15.01 -15.42
C ILE A 299 -0.08 -15.41 -16.02
N PRO A 300 -0.20 -16.59 -16.67
CA PRO A 300 -1.46 -17.07 -17.21
C PRO A 300 -2.55 -17.21 -16.14
N ILE A 301 -3.75 -16.73 -16.42
CA ILE A 301 -4.90 -16.84 -15.49
C ILE A 301 -5.28 -18.29 -15.23
N SER A 302 -4.99 -19.19 -16.18
CA SER A 302 -5.21 -20.64 -16.04
C SER A 302 -4.53 -21.26 -14.81
N ARG A 303 -3.44 -20.67 -14.32
CA ARG A 303 -2.74 -21.11 -13.10
C ARG A 303 -3.53 -20.85 -11.81
N PHE A 304 -4.55 -20.00 -11.87
CA PHE A 304 -5.35 -19.66 -10.69
C PHE A 304 -6.65 -20.45 -10.73
N THR A 305 -6.83 -21.37 -9.82
CA THR A 305 -8.11 -22.10 -9.67
C THR A 305 -9.20 -21.14 -9.21
N SER A 306 -10.46 -21.50 -9.45
CA SER A 306 -11.61 -20.70 -8.96
C SER A 306 -11.57 -20.55 -7.42
N GLN A 307 -11.14 -21.59 -6.71
CA GLN A 307 -10.94 -21.54 -5.26
C GLN A 307 -9.87 -20.51 -4.88
N LYS A 308 -8.74 -20.47 -5.59
CA LYS A 308 -7.68 -19.48 -5.32
C LYS A 308 -8.14 -18.06 -5.59
N LEU A 309 -8.91 -17.84 -6.66
CA LEU A 309 -9.50 -16.53 -6.96
C LEU A 309 -10.50 -16.11 -5.89
N ARG A 310 -11.27 -17.06 -5.34
CA ARG A 310 -12.19 -16.78 -4.23
C ARG A 310 -11.42 -16.41 -2.95
N GLN A 311 -10.35 -17.10 -2.60
CA GLN A 311 -9.50 -16.71 -1.47
C GLN A 311 -8.93 -15.29 -1.62
N ILE A 312 -8.54 -14.90 -2.85
CA ILE A 312 -8.07 -13.54 -3.14
C ILE A 312 -9.22 -12.53 -2.97
N GLN A 313 -10.40 -12.85 -3.46
CA GLN A 313 -11.62 -12.03 -3.29
C GLN A 313 -11.94 -11.83 -1.81
N ASP A 314 -11.94 -12.90 -1.02
CA ASP A 314 -12.23 -12.85 0.41
C ASP A 314 -11.19 -11.99 1.15
N PHE A 315 -9.90 -12.21 0.88
CA PHE A 315 -8.84 -11.37 1.44
C PHE A 315 -9.04 -9.87 1.12
N ILE A 316 -9.37 -9.53 -0.14
CA ILE A 316 -9.58 -8.14 -0.55
C ILE A 316 -10.83 -7.53 0.10
N ASN A 317 -11.89 -8.32 0.24
CA ASN A 317 -13.16 -7.88 0.82
C ASN A 317 -13.10 -7.75 2.33
N ASP A 318 -12.30 -8.57 3.00
CA ASP A 318 -12.12 -8.54 4.45
C ASP A 318 -10.98 -7.61 4.89
N TYR A 319 -10.27 -7.02 3.92
CA TYR A 319 -9.16 -6.11 4.18
C TYR A 319 -9.63 -4.81 4.86
N PRO A 320 -9.05 -4.41 6.02
CA PRO A 320 -9.38 -3.18 6.72
C PRO A 320 -9.13 -1.94 5.85
N ARG A 321 -10.10 -1.05 5.78
CA ARG A 321 -10.02 0.16 4.94
C ARG A 321 -10.15 1.41 5.78
N ARG A 322 -9.18 2.30 5.65
CA ARG A 322 -9.22 3.61 6.29
C ARG A 322 -10.47 4.42 5.89
N LEU A 323 -10.95 4.25 4.66
CA LEU A 323 -12.18 4.88 4.17
C LEU A 323 -13.40 4.55 5.06
N PHE A 324 -13.39 3.40 5.71
CA PHE A 324 -14.44 2.90 6.58
C PHE A 324 -13.98 2.81 8.05
N ASN A 325 -13.04 3.66 8.45
CA ASN A 325 -12.50 3.70 9.83
C ASN A 325 -11.97 2.36 10.35
N GLY A 326 -11.46 1.50 9.45
CA GLY A 326 -10.92 0.18 9.76
C GLY A 326 -11.88 -0.97 9.42
N ASP A 327 -13.14 -0.69 9.12
CA ASP A 327 -14.07 -1.72 8.64
C ASP A 327 -13.70 -2.21 7.23
N SER A 328 -14.17 -3.42 6.91
CA SER A 328 -13.92 -4.06 5.62
C SER A 328 -15.02 -3.74 4.59
N ALA A 329 -14.71 -3.96 3.32
CA ALA A 329 -15.69 -3.83 2.23
C ALA A 329 -16.87 -4.80 2.43
N ARG A 330 -16.60 -6.03 2.88
CA ARG A 330 -17.62 -7.04 3.19
C ARG A 330 -18.58 -6.57 4.27
N LYS A 331 -18.06 -5.99 5.35
CA LYS A 331 -18.90 -5.47 6.44
C LYS A 331 -19.81 -4.36 5.94
N MET A 332 -19.28 -3.41 5.16
CA MET A 332 -20.07 -2.34 4.56
C MET A 332 -21.13 -2.88 3.60
N PHE A 333 -20.77 -3.86 2.77
CA PHE A 333 -21.70 -4.47 1.82
C PHE A 333 -22.85 -5.23 2.52
N ASN A 334 -22.52 -6.00 3.56
CA ASN A 334 -23.51 -6.70 4.37
C ASN A 334 -24.47 -5.73 5.07
N HIS A 335 -23.99 -4.58 5.52
CA HIS A 335 -24.85 -3.52 6.06
C HIS A 335 -25.87 -3.02 5.01
N GLU A 336 -25.44 -2.83 3.76
CA GLU A 336 -26.35 -2.44 2.67
C GLU A 336 -27.35 -3.56 2.32
N LEU A 337 -26.91 -4.82 2.33
CA LEU A 337 -27.82 -5.95 2.14
C LEU A 337 -28.88 -6.02 3.23
N ALA A 338 -28.49 -5.79 4.48
CA ALA A 338 -29.42 -5.75 5.62
C ALA A 338 -30.44 -4.62 5.47
N ALA A 339 -30.02 -3.43 5.07
CA ALA A 339 -30.92 -2.31 4.80
C ALA A 339 -31.94 -2.59 3.68
N LEU A 340 -31.65 -3.56 2.79
CA LEU A 340 -32.54 -4.00 1.72
C LEU A 340 -33.37 -5.25 2.07
N GLY A 341 -33.20 -5.83 3.28
CA GLY A 341 -33.80 -7.11 3.68
C GLY A 341 -33.25 -8.31 2.91
N LEU A 342 -31.96 -8.27 2.56
CA LEU A 342 -31.28 -9.24 1.72
C LEU A 342 -30.13 -9.96 2.42
N GLU A 343 -30.08 -10.00 3.75
CA GLU A 343 -28.98 -10.55 4.57
C GLU A 343 -28.63 -11.99 4.20
N LYS A 344 -29.64 -12.80 3.84
CA LYS A 344 -29.48 -14.21 3.42
C LYS A 344 -28.57 -14.38 2.20
N PHE A 345 -28.35 -13.33 1.42
CA PHE A 345 -27.47 -13.36 0.26
C PHE A 345 -26.02 -12.98 0.58
N SER A 346 -25.70 -12.62 1.82
CA SER A 346 -24.32 -12.25 2.21
C SER A 346 -23.31 -13.38 1.96
N ALA A 347 -23.71 -14.63 2.16
CA ALA A 347 -22.85 -15.80 1.87
C ALA A 347 -22.58 -16.04 0.37
N PHE A 348 -23.33 -15.38 -0.51
CA PHE A 348 -23.14 -15.47 -1.94
C PHE A 348 -21.90 -14.67 -2.39
N PHE A 349 -21.63 -13.57 -1.72
CA PHE A 349 -20.58 -12.60 -2.03
C PHE A 349 -19.36 -12.80 -1.16
#